data_a73c49f00170a387f4c67a4541ad1a10
#
_entry.id   a73c49f00170a387f4c67a4541ad1a10
#
_cell.length_a   1.000
_cell.length_b   1.000
_cell.length_c   1.000
_cell.angle_alpha   90.00
_cell.angle_beta   90.00
_cell.angle_gamma   90.00
#
_symmetry.space_group_name_H-M   'P 1'
#
loop_
_entity.id
_entity.type
_entity.pdbx_description
1 polymer ?
#
loop_
_entity_poly.entity_id
_entity_poly.type
_entity_poly.pdbx_seq_one_letter_code
_entity_poly.pdbx_strand_id
1 'polypeptide(L)'
;GLAGMQIEDQEEAKKCGHLSGKRLIPTADMVAKITAAVEAKRDRDFVLVARTDARTVDGLQAAIQRGVAYANAGADALFPEALLSADEFHTFALEMNRAGVHVPLIANMTEFGKTPYLSVDEFETLGYRGVLFPVSTLRVAALAVEKLLRELRFFGSQRAWLDHMMTRQELYSLLRYEHGQDQTGRPYEPGDTRTARNKNHGSAPL
;
A
#
# COMPACT_ATOMS: atom_id res chain seq x y z
N GLY A 1 17.62 5.93 -8.55
CA GLY A 1 16.53 6.06 -9.52
C GLY A 1 15.26 5.38 -9.04
N LEU A 2 14.15 5.53 -9.76
CA LEU A 2 12.92 4.80 -9.50
C LEU A 2 12.99 3.41 -10.12
N ALA A 3 12.44 2.40 -9.44
CA ALA A 3 12.37 1.02 -9.94
C ALA A 3 11.14 0.79 -10.86
N GLY A 4 10.16 1.67 -10.80
CA GLY A 4 8.95 1.56 -11.60
C GLY A 4 8.00 2.73 -11.36
N MET A 5 6.92 2.77 -12.12
CA MET A 5 5.83 3.72 -11.94
C MET A 5 4.48 3.10 -12.29
N GLN A 6 3.42 3.68 -11.76
CA GLN A 6 2.05 3.36 -12.12
C GLN A 6 1.42 4.53 -12.87
N ILE A 7 0.71 4.22 -13.96
CA ILE A 7 -0.19 5.16 -14.63
C ILE A 7 -1.61 4.61 -14.65
N GLU A 8 -2.60 5.50 -14.67
CA GLU A 8 -4.01 5.11 -14.58
C GLU A 8 -4.87 5.77 -15.64
N ASP A 9 -6.00 5.15 -15.95
CA ASP A 9 -6.90 5.56 -17.03
C ASP A 9 -8.00 6.56 -16.62
N GLN A 10 -7.84 7.23 -15.46
CA GLN A 10 -8.73 8.32 -15.10
C GLN A 10 -8.39 9.61 -15.86
N GLU A 11 -9.43 10.45 -16.13
CA GLU A 11 -9.24 11.82 -16.57
C GLU A 11 -8.53 12.67 -15.48
N GLU A 12 -7.99 13.83 -15.85
CA GLU A 12 -7.45 14.81 -14.89
C GLU A 12 -8.46 15.17 -13.80
N ALA A 13 -7.96 15.60 -12.65
CA ALA A 13 -8.73 15.72 -11.41
C ALA A 13 -9.25 14.37 -10.92
N LYS A 14 -8.37 13.36 -10.99
CA LYS A 14 -8.65 11.99 -10.56
C LYS A 14 -9.24 11.91 -9.16
N LYS A 15 -10.05 10.87 -8.92
CA LYS A 15 -10.62 10.55 -7.62
C LYS A 15 -10.06 9.24 -7.08
N CYS A 16 -10.18 9.03 -5.76
CA CYS A 16 -9.87 7.72 -5.18
C CYS A 16 -10.70 6.62 -5.88
N GLY A 17 -10.08 5.47 -6.13
CA GLY A 17 -10.69 4.33 -6.84
C GLY A 17 -12.00 3.83 -6.26
N HIS A 18 -12.21 3.99 -4.97
CA HIS A 18 -13.45 3.60 -4.27
C HIS A 18 -14.54 4.68 -4.24
N LEU A 19 -14.25 5.90 -4.71
CA LEU A 19 -15.24 6.98 -4.80
C LEU A 19 -16.04 6.90 -6.11
N SER A 20 -17.26 7.45 -6.08
CA SER A 20 -18.12 7.59 -7.26
C SER A 20 -17.78 8.82 -8.11
N GLY A 21 -18.29 8.84 -9.35
CA GLY A 21 -18.16 9.97 -10.26
C GLY A 21 -16.75 10.11 -10.86
N LYS A 22 -16.02 9.01 -10.99
CA LYS A 22 -14.82 8.93 -11.82
C LYS A 22 -15.21 8.99 -13.30
N ARG A 23 -14.29 9.51 -14.12
CA ARG A 23 -14.37 9.47 -15.57
C ARG A 23 -13.09 8.87 -16.10
N LEU A 24 -13.21 8.12 -17.19
CA LEU A 24 -12.08 7.43 -17.80
C LEU A 24 -11.74 8.08 -19.13
N ILE A 25 -10.45 8.12 -19.42
CA ILE A 25 -9.99 8.43 -20.78
C ILE A 25 -10.34 7.25 -21.71
N PRO A 26 -10.48 7.47 -23.02
CA PRO A 26 -10.61 6.40 -23.99
C PRO A 26 -9.49 5.36 -23.86
N THR A 27 -9.82 4.08 -24.10
CA THR A 27 -8.83 2.99 -24.03
C THR A 27 -7.64 3.25 -24.97
N ALA A 28 -7.91 3.79 -26.15
CA ALA A 28 -6.85 4.11 -27.13
C ALA A 28 -5.85 5.18 -26.59
N ASP A 29 -6.34 6.15 -25.83
CA ASP A 29 -5.49 7.19 -25.25
C ASP A 29 -4.59 6.61 -24.15
N MET A 30 -5.12 5.71 -23.34
CA MET A 30 -4.31 5.02 -22.32
C MET A 30 -3.29 4.08 -22.97
N VAL A 31 -3.66 3.35 -24.03
CA VAL A 31 -2.73 2.55 -24.85
C VAL A 31 -1.60 3.41 -25.40
N ALA A 32 -1.91 4.58 -25.94
CA ALA A 32 -0.88 5.51 -26.44
C ALA A 32 0.07 5.98 -25.32
N LYS A 33 -0.45 6.28 -24.12
CA LYS A 33 0.37 6.64 -22.95
C LYS A 33 1.30 5.49 -22.53
N ILE A 34 0.79 4.25 -22.49
CA ILE A 34 1.59 3.06 -22.14
C ILE A 34 2.69 2.88 -23.19
N THR A 35 2.37 2.90 -24.48
CA THR A 35 3.33 2.75 -25.56
C THR A 35 4.44 3.78 -25.45
N ALA A 36 4.09 5.07 -25.29
CA ALA A 36 5.07 6.13 -25.12
C ALA A 36 5.96 5.93 -23.88
N ALA A 37 5.39 5.46 -22.77
CA ALA A 37 6.16 5.16 -21.56
C ALA A 37 7.12 3.98 -21.76
N VAL A 38 6.69 2.93 -22.48
CA VAL A 38 7.52 1.77 -22.83
C VAL A 38 8.69 2.18 -23.73
N GLU A 39 8.42 2.98 -24.77
CA GLU A 39 9.46 3.49 -25.67
C GLU A 39 10.48 4.41 -24.98
N ALA A 40 10.04 5.13 -23.94
CA ALA A 40 10.91 6.02 -23.17
C ALA A 40 11.76 5.28 -22.11
N LYS A 41 11.52 4.00 -21.85
CA LYS A 41 12.31 3.21 -20.89
C LYS A 41 13.78 3.18 -21.30
N ARG A 42 14.68 3.59 -20.41
CA ARG A 42 16.13 3.45 -20.56
C ARG A 42 16.66 2.18 -19.90
N ASP A 43 15.97 1.76 -18.83
CA ASP A 43 16.25 0.55 -18.07
C ASP A 43 15.15 -0.46 -18.35
N ARG A 44 15.53 -1.67 -18.78
CA ARG A 44 14.58 -2.75 -19.07
C ARG A 44 13.89 -3.30 -17.83
N ASP A 45 14.55 -3.19 -16.68
CA ASP A 45 14.03 -3.64 -15.40
C ASP A 45 13.08 -2.62 -14.74
N PHE A 46 12.93 -1.42 -15.34
CA PHE A 46 11.94 -0.44 -14.88
C PHE A 46 10.54 -0.95 -15.13
N VAL A 47 9.74 -1.08 -14.06
CA VAL A 47 8.38 -1.66 -14.10
C VAL A 47 7.34 -0.59 -14.39
N LEU A 48 6.57 -0.78 -15.47
CA LEU A 48 5.40 0.04 -15.79
C LEU A 48 4.12 -0.69 -15.41
N VAL A 49 3.42 -0.19 -14.39
CA VAL A 49 2.13 -0.74 -13.94
C VAL A 49 1.01 0.05 -14.61
N ALA A 50 0.12 -0.64 -15.33
CA ALA A 50 -1.09 -0.03 -15.87
C ALA A 50 -2.29 -0.33 -14.96
N ARG A 51 -2.88 0.75 -14.42
CA ARG A 51 -4.08 0.68 -13.59
C ARG A 51 -5.32 1.02 -14.41
N THR A 52 -6.37 0.23 -14.23
CA THR A 52 -7.70 0.57 -14.74
C THR A 52 -8.71 0.74 -13.62
N ASP A 53 -9.45 1.82 -13.65
CA ASP A 53 -10.56 2.13 -12.76
C ASP A 53 -11.92 1.76 -13.36
N ALA A 54 -11.93 1.04 -14.49
CA ALA A 54 -13.14 0.76 -15.28
C ALA A 54 -14.18 -0.08 -14.53
N ARG A 55 -13.77 -0.92 -13.56
CA ARG A 55 -14.72 -1.78 -12.83
C ARG A 55 -15.89 -1.00 -12.25
N THR A 56 -15.64 0.17 -11.68
CA THR A 56 -16.68 0.98 -11.01
C THR A 56 -17.36 2.00 -11.92
N VAL A 57 -16.91 2.16 -13.15
CA VAL A 57 -17.48 3.08 -14.15
C VAL A 57 -18.26 2.30 -15.20
N ASP A 58 -17.61 1.32 -15.84
CA ASP A 58 -18.12 0.61 -17.02
C ASP A 58 -18.32 -0.90 -16.77
N GLY A 59 -18.02 -1.39 -15.55
CA GLY A 59 -18.20 -2.79 -15.16
C GLY A 59 -16.96 -3.67 -15.37
N LEU A 60 -17.06 -4.93 -14.89
CA LEU A 60 -15.95 -5.89 -14.87
C LEU A 60 -15.46 -6.22 -16.29
N GLN A 61 -16.36 -6.42 -17.24
CA GLN A 61 -16.00 -6.75 -18.60
C GLN A 61 -15.16 -5.64 -19.27
N ALA A 62 -15.50 -4.38 -19.03
CA ALA A 62 -14.72 -3.26 -19.52
C ALA A 62 -13.33 -3.21 -18.89
N ALA A 63 -13.22 -3.50 -17.58
CA ALA A 63 -11.92 -3.59 -16.90
C ALA A 63 -11.04 -4.70 -17.50
N ILE A 64 -11.63 -5.88 -17.82
CA ILE A 64 -10.94 -6.99 -18.45
C ILE A 64 -10.43 -6.58 -19.84
N GLN A 65 -11.27 -5.99 -20.69
CA GLN A 65 -10.90 -5.55 -22.03
C GLN A 65 -9.76 -4.52 -22.00
N ARG A 66 -9.81 -3.57 -21.06
CA ARG A 66 -8.75 -2.60 -20.85
C ARG A 66 -7.46 -3.26 -20.35
N GLY A 67 -7.56 -4.20 -19.41
CA GLY A 67 -6.40 -4.96 -18.92
C GLY A 67 -5.65 -5.66 -20.05
N VAL A 68 -6.38 -6.36 -20.94
CA VAL A 68 -5.80 -7.01 -22.13
C VAL A 68 -5.14 -5.98 -23.05
N ALA A 69 -5.82 -4.87 -23.35
CA ALA A 69 -5.27 -3.82 -24.21
C ALA A 69 -3.99 -3.20 -23.63
N TYR A 70 -3.95 -2.98 -22.32
CA TYR A 70 -2.80 -2.36 -21.65
C TYR A 70 -1.59 -3.30 -21.57
N ALA A 71 -1.81 -4.59 -21.30
CA ALA A 71 -0.75 -5.58 -21.35
C ALA A 71 -0.17 -5.71 -22.77
N ASN A 72 -1.03 -5.75 -23.81
CA ASN A 72 -0.60 -5.79 -25.20
C ASN A 72 0.14 -4.52 -25.64
N ALA A 73 -0.11 -3.38 -25.01
CA ALA A 73 0.63 -2.13 -25.21
C ALA A 73 2.01 -2.12 -24.53
N GLY A 74 2.33 -3.15 -23.73
CA GLY A 74 3.63 -3.34 -23.11
C GLY A 74 3.70 -2.97 -21.62
N ALA A 75 2.56 -2.88 -20.91
CA ALA A 75 2.58 -2.78 -19.45
C ALA A 75 3.20 -4.04 -18.83
N ASP A 76 4.10 -3.85 -17.85
CA ASP A 76 4.80 -4.96 -17.18
C ASP A 76 3.95 -5.60 -16.07
N ALA A 77 2.93 -4.89 -15.56
CA ALA A 77 1.97 -5.39 -14.59
C ALA A 77 0.62 -4.68 -14.74
N LEU A 78 -0.45 -5.33 -14.27
CA LEU A 78 -1.81 -4.78 -14.29
C LEU A 78 -2.35 -4.58 -12.87
N PHE A 79 -3.09 -3.51 -12.69
CA PHE A 79 -3.71 -3.12 -11.44
C PHE A 79 -5.21 -2.82 -11.67
N PRO A 80 -6.09 -3.85 -11.57
CA PRO A 80 -7.54 -3.64 -11.65
C PRO A 80 -8.06 -3.07 -10.33
N GLU A 81 -8.56 -1.83 -10.37
CA GLU A 81 -9.01 -1.13 -9.17
C GLU A 81 -10.43 -1.50 -8.77
N ALA A 82 -10.67 -1.62 -7.47
CA ALA A 82 -11.99 -1.70 -6.84
C ALA A 82 -12.87 -2.84 -7.35
N LEU A 83 -12.30 -4.02 -7.55
CA LEU A 83 -13.06 -5.25 -7.73
C LEU A 83 -13.87 -5.55 -6.45
N LEU A 84 -15.10 -6.07 -6.60
CA LEU A 84 -16.08 -6.11 -5.51
C LEU A 84 -16.17 -7.46 -4.79
N SER A 85 -15.57 -8.51 -5.32
CA SER A 85 -15.62 -9.85 -4.72
C SER A 85 -14.41 -10.69 -5.09
N ALA A 86 -14.15 -11.77 -4.34
CA ALA A 86 -13.15 -12.76 -4.70
C ALA A 86 -13.39 -13.36 -6.10
N ASP A 87 -14.66 -13.57 -6.46
CA ASP A 87 -15.04 -14.08 -7.78
C ASP A 87 -14.66 -13.11 -8.90
N GLU A 88 -14.75 -11.81 -8.68
CA GLU A 88 -14.31 -10.81 -9.67
C GLU A 88 -12.80 -10.81 -9.83
N PHE A 89 -12.04 -10.93 -8.73
CA PHE A 89 -10.58 -11.09 -8.81
C PHE A 89 -10.20 -12.35 -9.56
N HIS A 90 -10.86 -13.48 -9.26
CA HIS A 90 -10.63 -14.74 -9.98
C HIS A 90 -10.98 -14.61 -11.46
N THR A 91 -12.15 -14.05 -11.78
CA THR A 91 -12.61 -13.85 -13.15
C THR A 91 -11.64 -12.98 -13.94
N PHE A 92 -11.18 -11.87 -13.37
CA PHE A 92 -10.20 -11.00 -14.02
C PHE A 92 -8.92 -11.75 -14.34
N ALA A 93 -8.35 -12.49 -13.38
CA ALA A 93 -7.13 -13.27 -13.59
C ALA A 93 -7.31 -14.37 -14.64
N LEU A 94 -8.46 -15.09 -14.60
CA LEU A 94 -8.80 -16.13 -15.56
C LEU A 94 -8.90 -15.59 -16.99
N GLU A 95 -9.58 -14.45 -17.17
CA GLU A 95 -9.74 -13.81 -18.48
C GLU A 95 -8.42 -13.27 -19.03
N MET A 96 -7.51 -12.75 -18.16
CA MET A 96 -6.14 -12.41 -18.57
C MET A 96 -5.42 -13.64 -19.14
N ASN A 97 -5.45 -14.75 -18.41
CA ASN A 97 -4.84 -16.02 -18.89
C ASN A 97 -5.46 -16.51 -20.21
N ARG A 98 -6.79 -16.45 -20.36
CA ARG A 98 -7.48 -16.83 -21.61
C ARG A 98 -7.09 -15.96 -22.79
N ALA A 99 -6.81 -14.69 -22.55
CA ALA A 99 -6.33 -13.75 -23.55
C ALA A 99 -4.81 -13.88 -23.84
N GLY A 100 -4.11 -14.83 -23.20
CA GLY A 100 -2.66 -14.99 -23.33
C GLY A 100 -1.84 -13.90 -22.63
N VAL A 101 -2.44 -13.17 -21.70
CA VAL A 101 -1.77 -12.14 -20.89
C VAL A 101 -1.24 -12.78 -19.61
N HIS A 102 0.07 -12.75 -19.43
CA HIS A 102 0.76 -13.39 -18.30
C HIS A 102 1.55 -12.42 -17.42
N VAL A 103 1.32 -11.12 -17.57
CA VAL A 103 1.93 -10.12 -16.68
C VAL A 103 1.39 -10.24 -15.26
N PRO A 104 2.19 -9.92 -14.23
CA PRO A 104 1.75 -9.92 -12.84
C PRO A 104 0.51 -9.05 -12.62
N LEU A 105 -0.43 -9.55 -11.81
CA LEU A 105 -1.59 -8.82 -11.34
C LEU A 105 -1.33 -8.30 -9.94
N ILE A 106 -1.68 -7.03 -9.69
CA ILE A 106 -1.55 -6.36 -8.41
C ILE A 106 -2.94 -6.05 -7.87
N ALA A 107 -3.22 -6.45 -6.62
CA ALA A 107 -4.46 -6.14 -5.93
C ALA A 107 -4.28 -4.95 -4.98
N ASN A 108 -5.32 -4.15 -4.84
CA ASN A 108 -5.41 -3.09 -3.83
C ASN A 108 -6.28 -3.55 -2.67
N MET A 109 -5.66 -3.72 -1.49
CA MET A 109 -6.37 -4.06 -0.26
C MET A 109 -6.42 -2.84 0.67
N THR A 110 -7.32 -1.91 0.34
CA THR A 110 -7.55 -0.72 1.17
C THR A 110 -8.71 -0.94 2.12
N GLU A 111 -8.55 -0.45 3.35
CA GLU A 111 -9.59 -0.51 4.37
C GLU A 111 -10.77 0.41 4.03
N PHE A 112 -11.97 0.00 4.45
CA PHE A 112 -13.23 0.76 4.30
C PHE A 112 -13.58 1.06 2.83
N GLY A 113 -13.04 0.27 1.90
CA GLY A 113 -13.35 0.35 0.48
C GLY A 113 -14.54 -0.55 0.11
N LYS A 114 -14.72 -0.77 -1.20
CA LYS A 114 -15.77 -1.65 -1.75
C LYS A 114 -15.32 -3.10 -1.86
N THR A 115 -14.00 -3.34 -1.85
CA THR A 115 -13.39 -4.67 -1.94
C THR A 115 -13.53 -5.39 -0.59
N PRO A 116 -13.89 -6.68 -0.55
CA PRO A 116 -13.86 -7.47 0.68
C PRO A 116 -12.44 -7.62 1.19
N TYR A 117 -12.29 -7.82 2.51
CA TYR A 117 -10.98 -8.07 3.10
C TYR A 117 -10.51 -9.48 2.73
N LEU A 118 -9.46 -9.54 1.93
CA LEU A 118 -8.79 -10.78 1.55
C LEU A 118 -7.34 -10.74 2.03
N SER A 119 -6.84 -11.90 2.44
CA SER A 119 -5.44 -12.08 2.81
C SER A 119 -4.52 -12.17 1.59
N VAL A 120 -3.22 -12.07 1.81
CA VAL A 120 -2.21 -12.25 0.76
C VAL A 120 -2.32 -13.65 0.13
N ASP A 121 -2.50 -14.69 0.94
CA ASP A 121 -2.61 -16.10 0.49
C ASP A 121 -3.88 -16.31 -0.37
N GLU A 122 -4.99 -15.66 0.00
CA GLU A 122 -6.20 -15.67 -0.82
C GLU A 122 -5.96 -14.99 -2.17
N PHE A 123 -5.31 -13.83 -2.21
CA PHE A 123 -4.95 -13.17 -3.47
C PHE A 123 -4.00 -14.00 -4.32
N GLU A 124 -3.02 -14.68 -3.74
CA GLU A 124 -2.13 -15.58 -4.46
C GLU A 124 -2.91 -16.73 -5.11
N THR A 125 -3.85 -17.34 -4.38
CA THR A 125 -4.74 -18.40 -4.89
C THR A 125 -5.61 -17.90 -6.04
N LEU A 126 -6.03 -16.63 -6.03
CA LEU A 126 -6.81 -15.98 -7.07
C LEU A 126 -5.96 -15.57 -8.30
N GLY A 127 -4.63 -15.78 -8.25
CA GLY A 127 -3.72 -15.51 -9.37
C GLY A 127 -3.00 -14.16 -9.32
N TYR A 128 -3.06 -13.44 -8.21
CA TYR A 128 -2.36 -12.17 -8.01
C TYR A 128 -0.94 -12.40 -7.48
N ARG A 129 -0.01 -11.52 -7.85
CA ARG A 129 1.41 -11.60 -7.48
C ARG A 129 1.87 -10.46 -6.57
N GLY A 130 1.05 -9.45 -6.41
CA GLY A 130 1.31 -8.35 -5.50
C GLY A 130 0.03 -7.86 -4.83
N VAL A 131 0.13 -7.48 -3.56
CA VAL A 131 -0.97 -6.87 -2.80
C VAL A 131 -0.47 -5.56 -2.20
N LEU A 132 -1.19 -4.48 -2.47
CA LEU A 132 -0.89 -3.16 -1.92
C LEU A 132 -1.83 -2.86 -0.75
N PHE A 133 -1.27 -2.47 0.38
CA PHE A 133 -1.99 -1.94 1.55
C PHE A 133 -1.68 -0.44 1.69
N PRO A 134 -2.34 0.43 0.92
CA PRO A 134 -1.85 1.79 0.65
C PRO A 134 -1.94 2.74 1.85
N VAL A 135 -2.87 2.53 2.77
CA VAL A 135 -3.13 3.46 3.88
C VAL A 135 -3.17 2.81 5.26
N SER A 136 -2.94 1.51 5.37
CA SER A 136 -3.02 0.75 6.64
C SER A 136 -2.11 1.35 7.71
N THR A 137 -0.83 1.57 7.38
CA THR A 137 0.14 2.14 8.32
C THR A 137 -0.20 3.57 8.72
N LEU A 138 -0.65 4.40 7.76
CA LEU A 138 -1.07 5.77 8.03
C LEU A 138 -2.29 5.81 8.97
N ARG A 139 -3.30 4.96 8.75
CA ARG A 139 -4.49 4.89 9.58
C ARG A 139 -4.16 4.45 11.01
N VAL A 140 -3.31 3.45 11.15
CA VAL A 140 -2.85 2.97 12.46
C VAL A 140 -2.05 4.07 13.18
N ALA A 141 -1.09 4.69 12.50
CA ALA A 141 -0.28 5.76 13.06
C ALA A 141 -1.14 6.97 13.48
N ALA A 142 -2.06 7.42 12.62
CA ALA A 142 -2.93 8.56 12.90
C ALA A 142 -3.82 8.31 14.13
N LEU A 143 -4.42 7.12 14.25
CA LEU A 143 -5.24 6.76 15.41
C LEU A 143 -4.41 6.67 16.69
N ALA A 144 -3.21 6.11 16.63
CA ALA A 144 -2.31 6.02 17.78
C ALA A 144 -1.87 7.40 18.25
N VAL A 145 -1.48 8.28 17.32
CA VAL A 145 -1.09 9.67 17.62
C VAL A 145 -2.27 10.45 18.22
N GLU A 146 -3.48 10.34 17.64
CA GLU A 146 -4.67 11.00 18.17
C GLU A 146 -4.94 10.59 19.62
N LYS A 147 -4.91 9.29 19.91
CA LYS A 147 -5.12 8.78 21.26
C LYS A 147 -4.08 9.30 22.25
N LEU A 148 -2.79 9.27 21.88
CA LEU A 148 -1.72 9.81 22.70
C LEU A 148 -1.91 11.31 22.99
N LEU A 149 -2.28 12.11 21.97
CA LEU A 149 -2.50 13.55 22.15
C LEU A 149 -3.68 13.85 23.11
N ARG A 150 -4.74 13.03 23.04
CA ARG A 150 -5.85 13.11 24.00
C ARG A 150 -5.38 12.82 25.44
N GLU A 151 -4.59 11.78 25.63
CA GLU A 151 -4.00 11.42 26.93
C GLU A 151 -3.14 12.56 27.48
N LEU A 152 -2.21 13.08 26.68
CA LEU A 152 -1.37 14.22 27.06
C LEU A 152 -2.20 15.46 27.45
N ARG A 153 -3.28 15.75 26.69
CA ARG A 153 -4.15 16.89 26.97
C ARG A 153 -4.87 16.75 28.32
N PHE A 154 -5.35 15.56 28.66
CA PHE A 154 -6.17 15.33 29.86
C PHE A 154 -5.33 15.07 31.11
N PHE A 155 -4.23 14.33 30.99
CA PHE A 155 -3.46 13.86 32.14
C PHE A 155 -2.06 14.51 32.23
N GLY A 156 -1.62 15.22 31.21
CA GLY A 156 -0.30 15.87 31.18
C GLY A 156 0.88 14.89 31.19
N SER A 157 0.63 13.61 30.86
CA SER A 157 1.63 12.55 30.96
C SER A 157 1.42 11.48 29.90
N GLN A 158 2.53 10.98 29.34
CA GLN A 158 2.54 9.84 28.42
C GLN A 158 2.76 8.49 29.12
N ARG A 159 2.78 8.46 30.44
CA ARG A 159 3.18 7.26 31.23
C ARG A 159 2.38 6.01 30.85
N ALA A 160 1.05 6.14 30.65
CA ALA A 160 0.17 5.03 30.29
C ALA A 160 0.43 4.49 28.88
N TRP A 161 1.21 5.21 28.06
CA TRP A 161 1.49 4.84 26.68
C TRP A 161 2.85 4.20 26.45
N LEU A 162 3.70 4.08 27.49
CA LEU A 162 5.06 3.56 27.32
C LEU A 162 5.09 2.15 26.70
N ASP A 163 4.11 1.30 27.00
CA ASP A 163 4.01 -0.05 26.43
C ASP A 163 3.51 -0.07 24.97
N HIS A 164 3.01 1.06 24.48
CA HIS A 164 2.57 1.27 23.09
C HIS A 164 3.60 2.03 22.26
N MET A 165 4.78 2.29 22.79
CA MET A 165 5.86 3.00 22.13
C MET A 165 7.07 2.10 21.93
N MET A 166 7.80 2.35 20.86
CA MET A 166 9.15 1.80 20.72
C MET A 166 10.06 2.37 21.80
N THR A 167 10.88 1.54 22.38
CA THR A 167 12.00 2.00 23.19
C THR A 167 12.97 2.82 22.34
N ARG A 168 13.82 3.62 22.98
CA ARG A 168 14.86 4.37 22.28
C ARG A 168 15.75 3.46 21.45
N GLN A 169 16.13 2.31 21.99
CA GLN A 169 16.99 1.35 21.32
C GLN A 169 16.34 0.74 20.08
N GLU A 170 15.05 0.36 20.17
CA GLU A 170 14.28 -0.16 19.04
C GLU A 170 14.14 0.87 17.92
N LEU A 171 13.83 2.12 18.28
CA LEU A 171 13.71 3.21 17.31
C LEU A 171 15.06 3.51 16.63
N TYR A 172 16.15 3.57 17.37
CA TYR A 172 17.48 3.79 16.81
C TYR A 172 17.92 2.65 15.91
N SER A 173 17.63 1.40 16.28
CA SER A 173 17.90 0.23 15.43
C SER A 173 17.10 0.32 14.12
N LEU A 174 15.81 0.65 14.19
CA LEU A 174 14.95 0.81 13.01
C LEU A 174 15.48 1.90 12.06
N LEU A 175 15.90 3.04 12.62
CA LEU A 175 16.43 4.16 11.85
C LEU A 175 17.88 3.98 11.42
N ARG A 176 18.53 2.88 11.80
CA ARG A 176 19.99 2.67 11.63
C ARG A 176 20.77 3.89 12.12
N TYR A 177 20.32 4.45 13.25
CA TYR A 177 20.98 5.61 13.85
C TYR A 177 22.27 5.16 14.52
N GLU A 178 23.41 5.51 13.92
CA GLU A 178 24.72 5.31 14.53
C GLU A 178 24.93 6.39 15.58
N HIS A 179 25.12 5.98 16.82
CA HIS A 179 25.47 6.90 17.88
C HIS A 179 26.85 7.48 17.59
N GLY A 180 26.94 8.77 17.47
CA GLY A 180 28.22 9.48 17.56
C GLY A 180 28.90 9.13 18.89
N GLN A 181 30.22 9.13 18.91
CA GLN A 181 30.99 8.99 20.12
C GLN A 181 30.66 10.18 21.06
N ASP A 182 30.57 9.92 22.36
CA ASP A 182 30.48 10.99 23.33
C ASP A 182 31.75 11.88 23.27
N GLN A 183 31.77 13.00 24.01
CA GLN A 183 32.91 13.91 24.03
C GLN A 183 34.21 13.25 24.54
N THR A 184 34.13 12.01 25.04
CA THR A 184 35.28 11.19 25.49
C THR A 184 35.70 10.12 24.50
N GLY A 185 35.05 10.03 23.33
CA GLY A 185 35.31 9.04 22.30
C GLY A 185 34.73 7.65 22.60
N ARG A 186 33.87 7.52 23.62
CA ARG A 186 33.19 6.25 23.93
C ARG A 186 31.86 6.14 23.17
N PRO A 187 31.49 4.92 22.71
CA PRO A 187 30.15 4.71 22.18
C PRO A 187 29.09 5.11 23.23
N TYR A 188 28.07 5.86 22.80
CA TYR A 188 26.96 6.15 23.67
C TYR A 188 26.17 4.86 23.93
N GLU A 189 26.19 4.36 25.17
CA GLU A 189 25.32 3.27 25.61
C GLU A 189 24.02 3.84 26.17
N PRO A 190 22.88 3.70 25.47
CA PRO A 190 21.61 4.06 26.06
C PRO A 190 21.32 3.14 27.23
N GLY A 191 21.09 3.67 28.42
CA GLY A 191 20.73 2.90 29.60
C GLY A 191 19.56 1.98 29.30
N ASP A 192 19.67 0.70 29.68
CA ASP A 192 18.63 -0.32 29.46
C ASP A 192 17.35 0.06 30.20
N THR A 193 16.39 0.63 29.48
CA THR A 193 15.08 1.04 30.03
C THR A 193 14.10 -0.13 30.22
N ARG A 194 14.47 -1.37 29.83
CA ARG A 194 13.62 -2.56 30.02
C ARG A 194 13.43 -2.95 31.48
N THR A 195 14.39 -2.63 32.33
CA THR A 195 14.30 -2.89 33.77
C THR A 195 13.25 -2.06 34.48
N ALA A 196 12.82 -0.94 33.88
CA ALA A 196 11.76 -0.09 34.45
C ALA A 196 10.34 -0.63 34.21
N ARG A 197 10.13 -1.49 33.19
CA ARG A 197 8.79 -2.04 32.88
C ARG A 197 8.29 -3.04 33.93
N ASN A 198 9.17 -3.76 34.63
CA ASN A 198 8.80 -4.88 35.50
C ASN A 198 8.59 -4.48 36.98
N LYS A 199 8.74 -3.23 37.38
CA LYS A 199 8.63 -2.86 38.81
C LYS A 199 7.34 -2.15 39.21
N ASN A 200 6.41 -1.85 38.29
CA ASN A 200 5.19 -1.08 38.61
C ASN A 200 3.85 -1.85 38.45
N HIS A 201 3.87 -3.18 38.39
CA HIS A 201 2.65 -3.99 38.58
C HIS A 201 2.52 -4.49 40.02
N GLY A 202 2.73 -3.60 40.97
CA GLY A 202 2.42 -3.80 42.38
C GLY A 202 1.20 -2.99 42.76
N SER A 203 0.04 -3.65 42.78
CA SER A 203 -1.17 -3.39 43.60
C SER A 203 -1.31 -1.96 44.16
N ALA A 204 -2.23 -1.18 43.59
CA ALA A 204 -2.98 -0.19 44.36
C ALA A 204 -4.20 -0.89 44.96
N PRO A 205 -4.47 -0.79 46.29
CA PRO A 205 -5.74 -1.18 46.85
C PRO A 205 -6.82 -0.14 46.55
N LEU A 206 -8.06 -0.64 46.47
CA LEU A 206 -9.38 -0.02 46.31
C LEU A 206 -9.53 1.46 46.57
#